data_004b2a2f6fbf4cd7939af0019ca6f1ed
#
_entry.id   004b2a2f6fbf4cd7939af0019ca6f1ed
#
_cell.length_a   1.000
_cell.length_b   1.000
_cell.length_c   1.000
_cell.angle_alpha   90.00
_cell.angle_beta   90.00
_cell.angle_gamma   90.00
#
_symmetry.space_group_name_H-M   'P 1'
#
loop_
_entity.id
_entity.type
_entity.pdbx_description
1 polymer ?
#
loop_
_entity_poly.entity_id
_entity_poly.type
_entity_poly.pdbx_seq_one_letter_code
_entity_poly.pdbx_strand_id
1 'polypeptide(L)'
;MTSRVFAKGAGVLVCGVLLVSGCGLVPRSQTPQEALGLPQAETPFAQRVSIEEYLRSEEPVLAGFARALAEKGGGTLGVSPLRLVRYCWDWGPGQERGWSFRSETLYVVSVTDADIDEIASQELSGLPYKGTRGTVQKDGSFVLRSGDAANGGQLQVNYFPEGRSSLHYESGCRPSDGSMGDLNEYVLPSTEEVFPDLVVYPAFDKDTKKPNPPPSTDTGQSGQSGQSAQSDGSGDEPGEDQ
;
A
#
# COMPACT_ATOMS: atom_id res chain seq x y z
N MET A 1 70.88 -17.54 -57.80
CA MET A 1 70.27 -18.38 -58.88
C MET A 1 68.90 -18.74 -58.41
N THR A 2 67.91 -18.00 -58.89
CA THR A 2 66.74 -18.41 -59.72
C THR A 2 65.93 -19.56 -59.09
N SER A 3 64.66 -19.34 -58.73
CA SER A 3 63.53 -19.26 -59.69
C SER A 3 62.25 -18.86 -58.96
N ARG A 4 61.53 -18.00 -59.60
CA ARG A 4 60.12 -17.64 -59.27
C ARG A 4 59.21 -18.75 -59.82
N VAL A 5 58.22 -19.16 -59.00
CA VAL A 5 57.02 -19.81 -59.51
C VAL A 5 55.79 -19.07 -59.01
N PHE A 6 55.11 -18.50 -59.96
CA PHE A 6 53.74 -17.94 -59.78
C PHE A 6 52.76 -19.11 -59.76
N ALA A 7 51.92 -19.19 -58.69
CA ALA A 7 50.70 -19.99 -58.77
C ALA A 7 49.51 -19.09 -58.55
N LYS A 8 48.70 -18.95 -59.62
CA LYS A 8 47.38 -18.37 -59.58
C LYS A 8 46.45 -19.31 -58.85
N GLY A 9 45.90 -18.87 -57.71
CA GLY A 9 44.88 -19.61 -56.99
C GLY A 9 43.56 -18.83 -57.11
N ALA A 10 42.56 -19.48 -57.64
CA ALA A 10 41.22 -19.01 -57.86
C ALA A 10 40.54 -18.65 -56.56
N GLY A 11 39.93 -17.46 -56.51
CA GLY A 11 39.07 -17.02 -55.44
C GLY A 11 37.76 -17.79 -55.38
N VAL A 12 37.55 -18.57 -54.37
CA VAL A 12 36.23 -19.10 -54.01
C VAL A 12 35.62 -18.13 -53.03
N LEU A 13 34.64 -17.39 -53.52
CA LEU A 13 33.81 -16.48 -52.76
C LEU A 13 32.80 -17.33 -51.98
N VAL A 14 33.19 -17.71 -50.72
CA VAL A 14 32.25 -18.34 -49.83
C VAL A 14 31.37 -17.23 -49.20
N CYS A 15 30.17 -17.08 -49.79
CA CYS A 15 29.10 -16.33 -49.13
C CYS A 15 28.74 -17.05 -47.81
N GLY A 16 29.40 -16.65 -46.73
CA GLY A 16 28.98 -16.99 -45.40
C GLY A 16 27.65 -16.33 -45.07
N VAL A 17 26.58 -17.10 -45.20
CA VAL A 17 25.29 -16.74 -44.63
C VAL A 17 25.47 -16.74 -43.10
N LEU A 18 25.75 -15.58 -42.56
CA LEU A 18 25.62 -15.33 -41.10
C LEU A 18 24.13 -15.49 -40.76
N LEU A 19 23.74 -16.70 -40.39
CA LEU A 19 22.56 -16.94 -39.61
C LEU A 19 22.79 -16.24 -38.27
N VAL A 20 22.42 -14.96 -38.20
CA VAL A 20 22.20 -14.26 -36.94
C VAL A 20 20.99 -14.98 -36.31
N SER A 21 21.30 -16.03 -35.56
CA SER A 21 20.39 -16.57 -34.56
C SER A 21 20.18 -15.46 -33.54
N GLY A 22 19.33 -14.50 -33.91
CA GLY A 22 18.74 -13.60 -32.96
C GLY A 22 17.95 -14.46 -31.99
N CYS A 23 18.60 -14.84 -30.87
CA CYS A 23 17.86 -15.12 -29.66
C CYS A 23 17.09 -13.84 -29.36
N GLY A 24 15.91 -13.73 -29.96
CA GLY A 24 14.94 -12.76 -29.57
C GLY A 24 14.76 -12.97 -28.07
N LEU A 25 15.27 -12.02 -27.30
CA LEU A 25 14.80 -11.82 -25.94
C LEU A 25 13.31 -11.62 -26.07
N VAL A 26 12.56 -12.72 -26.04
CA VAL A 26 11.12 -12.66 -25.82
C VAL A 26 10.98 -11.83 -24.54
N PRO A 27 10.38 -10.64 -24.59
CA PRO A 27 10.20 -9.87 -23.38
C PRO A 27 9.47 -10.81 -22.43
N ARG A 28 10.13 -11.12 -21.32
CA ARG A 28 9.56 -11.97 -20.28
C ARG A 28 8.24 -11.32 -19.93
N SER A 29 7.14 -11.97 -20.26
CA SER A 29 5.81 -11.44 -19.92
C SER A 29 5.83 -11.24 -18.42
N GLN A 30 5.84 -9.98 -18.01
CA GLN A 30 5.77 -9.65 -16.58
C GLN A 30 4.50 -10.30 -16.05
N THR A 31 4.64 -11.03 -14.95
CA THR A 31 3.45 -11.51 -14.26
C THR A 31 2.63 -10.30 -13.83
N PRO A 32 1.30 -10.41 -13.71
CA PRO A 32 0.49 -9.30 -13.21
C PRO A 32 0.98 -8.73 -11.88
N GLN A 33 1.63 -9.55 -11.05
CA GLN A 33 2.26 -9.14 -9.79
C GLN A 33 3.50 -8.27 -10.02
N GLU A 34 4.39 -8.64 -10.96
CA GLU A 34 5.54 -7.81 -11.33
C GLU A 34 5.10 -6.48 -11.94
N ALA A 35 4.03 -6.48 -12.75
CA ALA A 35 3.46 -5.25 -13.32
C ALA A 35 2.90 -4.33 -12.23
N LEU A 36 2.44 -4.87 -11.12
CA LEU A 36 1.98 -4.12 -9.94
C LEU A 36 3.11 -3.77 -8.96
N GLY A 37 4.35 -4.19 -9.25
CA GLY A 37 5.50 -3.99 -8.35
C GLY A 37 5.39 -4.78 -7.04
N LEU A 38 4.60 -5.84 -7.02
CA LEU A 38 4.47 -6.72 -5.87
C LEU A 38 5.64 -7.72 -5.86
N PRO A 39 6.26 -7.97 -4.70
CA PRO A 39 7.31 -8.96 -4.60
C PRO A 39 6.74 -10.34 -4.94
N GLN A 40 7.42 -11.06 -5.82
CA GLN A 40 7.11 -12.45 -6.05
C GLN A 40 7.64 -13.24 -4.85
N ALA A 41 6.79 -14.10 -4.25
CA ALA A 41 7.20 -14.92 -3.13
C ALA A 41 8.29 -15.94 -3.56
N GLU A 42 9.35 -16.03 -2.77
CA GLU A 42 10.45 -16.95 -2.99
C GLU A 42 10.13 -18.38 -2.55
N THR A 43 9.26 -18.52 -1.53
CA THR A 43 8.83 -19.81 -1.01
C THR A 43 7.77 -20.44 -1.93
N PRO A 44 7.87 -21.75 -2.26
CA PRO A 44 6.82 -22.46 -2.96
C PRO A 44 5.47 -22.31 -2.26
N PHE A 45 4.37 -22.14 -3.03
CA PHE A 45 3.05 -21.78 -2.51
C PHE A 45 2.61 -22.66 -1.33
N ALA A 46 2.68 -23.98 -1.46
CA ALA A 46 2.25 -24.91 -0.41
C ALA A 46 3.10 -24.87 0.88
N GLN A 47 4.23 -24.17 0.87
CA GLN A 47 5.13 -24.04 2.02
C GLN A 47 5.07 -22.65 2.65
N ARG A 48 4.28 -21.73 2.08
CA ARG A 48 4.06 -20.40 2.66
C ARG A 48 3.22 -20.51 3.92
N VAL A 49 3.40 -19.55 4.79
CA VAL A 49 2.51 -19.34 5.94
C VAL A 49 1.08 -19.19 5.43
N SER A 50 0.11 -19.87 6.06
CA SER A 50 -1.29 -19.80 5.66
C SER A 50 -1.86 -18.39 5.82
N ILE A 51 -2.97 -18.11 5.13
CA ILE A 51 -3.63 -16.80 5.28
C ILE A 51 -4.20 -16.64 6.69
N GLU A 52 -4.67 -17.72 7.32
CA GLU A 52 -5.18 -17.72 8.68
C GLU A 52 -4.08 -17.40 9.71
N GLU A 53 -2.89 -17.96 9.52
CA GLU A 53 -1.75 -17.65 10.39
C GLU A 53 -1.28 -16.20 10.19
N TYR A 54 -1.27 -15.71 8.94
CA TYR A 54 -1.00 -14.30 8.68
C TYR A 54 -1.97 -13.38 9.43
N LEU A 55 -3.26 -13.65 9.35
CA LEU A 55 -4.29 -12.86 10.03
C LEU A 55 -4.17 -12.89 11.56
N ARG A 56 -3.61 -13.98 12.11
CA ARG A 56 -3.39 -14.10 13.56
C ARG A 56 -2.09 -13.48 14.05
N SER A 57 -1.03 -13.51 13.25
CA SER A 57 0.32 -13.18 13.73
C SER A 57 0.93 -11.95 13.07
N GLU A 58 0.85 -11.79 11.75
CA GLU A 58 1.51 -10.71 11.02
C GLU A 58 0.60 -9.46 10.91
N GLU A 59 -0.68 -9.65 10.59
CA GLU A 59 -1.63 -8.54 10.42
C GLU A 59 -1.74 -7.67 11.69
N PRO A 60 -1.84 -8.23 12.91
CA PRO A 60 -1.88 -7.40 14.13
C PRO A 60 -0.63 -6.55 14.35
N VAL A 61 0.55 -7.02 13.93
CA VAL A 61 1.80 -6.25 14.02
C VAL A 61 1.79 -5.10 13.02
N LEU A 62 1.34 -5.35 11.79
CA LEU A 62 1.20 -4.31 10.76
C LEU A 62 0.15 -3.26 11.14
N ALA A 63 -0.95 -3.69 11.77
CA ALA A 63 -1.93 -2.79 12.37
C ALA A 63 -1.35 -2.00 13.54
N GLY A 64 -0.51 -2.62 14.38
CA GLY A 64 0.26 -1.96 15.44
C GLY A 64 1.15 -0.84 14.92
N PHE A 65 1.87 -1.09 13.84
CA PHE A 65 2.66 -0.07 13.15
C PHE A 65 1.79 1.12 12.69
N ALA A 66 0.64 0.85 12.08
CA ALA A 66 -0.29 1.90 11.66
C ALA A 66 -0.84 2.70 12.85
N ARG A 67 -1.15 2.01 13.96
CA ARG A 67 -1.59 2.64 15.21
C ARG A 67 -0.53 3.57 15.77
N ALA A 68 0.71 3.11 15.90
CA ALA A 68 1.81 3.91 16.44
C ALA A 68 2.05 5.18 15.61
N LEU A 69 1.96 5.09 14.27
CA LEU A 69 2.02 6.26 13.39
C LEU A 69 0.86 7.23 13.63
N ALA A 70 -0.38 6.72 13.79
CA ALA A 70 -1.54 7.56 14.04
C ALA A 70 -1.47 8.24 15.43
N GLU A 71 -1.05 7.54 16.46
CA GLU A 71 -0.82 8.08 17.80
C GLU A 71 0.23 9.21 17.77
N LYS A 72 1.35 8.98 17.08
CA LYS A 72 2.38 10.00 16.87
C LYS A 72 1.83 11.23 16.15
N GLY A 73 0.91 11.03 15.23
CA GLY A 73 0.22 12.09 14.47
C GLY A 73 -0.96 12.74 15.16
N GLY A 74 -1.20 12.46 16.45
CA GLY A 74 -2.27 13.08 17.23
C GLY A 74 -3.52 12.24 17.43
N GLY A 75 -3.46 10.91 17.22
CA GLY A 75 -4.53 9.97 17.56
C GLY A 75 -5.69 9.91 16.58
N THR A 76 -5.50 10.43 15.36
CA THR A 76 -6.52 10.36 14.31
C THR A 76 -6.10 9.46 13.17
N LEU A 77 -7.03 8.67 12.63
CA LEU A 77 -6.80 7.74 11.53
C LEU A 77 -7.88 7.90 10.45
N GLY A 78 -7.49 8.47 9.32
CA GLY A 78 -8.34 8.51 8.14
C GLY A 78 -8.35 7.15 7.43
N VAL A 79 -9.53 6.70 6.97
CA VAL A 79 -9.65 5.41 6.29
C VAL A 79 -10.33 5.54 4.93
N SER A 80 -9.85 4.78 3.96
CA SER A 80 -10.54 4.55 2.70
C SER A 80 -11.01 3.10 2.67
N PRO A 81 -12.30 2.85 2.52
CA PRO A 81 -12.88 1.54 2.75
C PRO A 81 -12.41 0.55 1.66
N LEU A 82 -11.56 -0.38 2.02
CA LEU A 82 -11.32 -1.60 1.24
C LEU A 82 -10.49 -2.61 2.03
N ARG A 83 -11.01 -3.08 3.16
CA ARG A 83 -10.41 -4.18 3.90
C ARG A 83 -11.09 -5.47 3.50
N LEU A 84 -10.33 -6.42 2.96
CA LEU A 84 -10.94 -7.65 2.47
C LEU A 84 -9.96 -8.84 2.45
N VAL A 85 -10.52 -10.02 2.64
CA VAL A 85 -9.91 -11.29 2.26
C VAL A 85 -10.55 -11.71 0.94
N ARG A 86 -9.74 -12.12 -0.02
CA ARG A 86 -10.23 -12.52 -1.35
C ARG A 86 -9.42 -13.65 -1.95
N TYR A 87 -10.00 -14.33 -2.90
CA TYR A 87 -9.27 -15.28 -3.74
C TYR A 87 -8.14 -14.59 -4.50
N CYS A 88 -7.04 -15.30 -4.59
CA CYS A 88 -5.90 -14.92 -5.42
C CYS A 88 -5.38 -16.12 -6.22
N TRP A 89 -4.56 -15.81 -7.20
CA TRP A 89 -3.80 -16.80 -7.96
C TRP A 89 -2.32 -16.58 -7.70
N ASP A 90 -1.63 -17.63 -7.32
CA ASP A 90 -0.18 -17.65 -7.39
C ASP A 90 0.21 -17.99 -8.82
N TRP A 91 0.79 -17.02 -9.53
CA TRP A 91 1.22 -17.15 -10.91
C TRP A 91 2.56 -17.90 -11.05
N GLY A 92 3.00 -18.57 -10.01
CA GLY A 92 4.13 -19.47 -10.02
C GLY A 92 3.89 -20.71 -10.89
N PRO A 93 4.84 -21.65 -10.92
CA PRO A 93 4.79 -22.82 -11.82
C PRO A 93 3.55 -23.70 -11.70
N GLY A 94 2.86 -23.66 -10.56
CA GLY A 94 1.65 -24.47 -10.31
C GLY A 94 0.32 -23.78 -10.61
N GLN A 95 0.30 -22.47 -10.78
CA GLN A 95 -0.91 -21.64 -10.87
C GLN A 95 -1.91 -21.99 -9.75
N GLU A 96 -1.42 -22.02 -8.52
CA GLU A 96 -2.19 -22.44 -7.37
C GLU A 96 -3.17 -21.35 -6.91
N ARG A 97 -4.34 -21.78 -6.45
CA ARG A 97 -5.34 -20.89 -5.87
C ARG A 97 -5.09 -20.73 -4.39
N GLY A 98 -5.22 -19.50 -3.92
CA GLY A 98 -5.10 -19.18 -2.51
C GLY A 98 -5.97 -18.02 -2.10
N TRP A 99 -5.57 -17.42 -1.01
CA TRP A 99 -6.23 -16.29 -0.41
C TRP A 99 -5.23 -15.16 -0.18
N SER A 100 -5.70 -13.94 -0.31
CA SER A 100 -4.94 -12.75 0.04
C SER A 100 -5.77 -11.85 0.92
N PHE A 101 -5.11 -11.22 1.88
CA PHE A 101 -5.66 -10.12 2.66
C PHE A 101 -5.10 -8.80 2.12
N ARG A 102 -5.95 -7.78 2.11
CA ARG A 102 -5.55 -6.40 1.88
C ARG A 102 -6.20 -5.50 2.92
N SER A 103 -5.39 -4.67 3.57
CA SER A 103 -5.90 -3.63 4.45
C SER A 103 -6.59 -2.53 3.65
N GLU A 104 -7.43 -1.74 4.31
CA GLU A 104 -7.80 -0.41 3.82
C GLU A 104 -6.56 0.47 3.61
N THR A 105 -6.68 1.53 2.83
CA THR A 105 -5.67 2.58 2.84
C THR A 105 -5.91 3.47 4.05
N LEU A 106 -4.93 3.51 4.93
CA LEU A 106 -4.92 4.27 6.17
C LEU A 106 -4.18 5.58 5.95
N TYR A 107 -4.69 6.67 6.52
CA TYR A 107 -4.13 8.01 6.37
C TYR A 107 -3.79 8.57 7.74
N VAL A 108 -2.54 9.00 7.88
CA VAL A 108 -2.01 9.64 9.09
C VAL A 108 -1.54 11.05 8.76
N VAL A 109 -1.60 11.94 9.75
CA VAL A 109 -1.20 13.34 9.63
C VAL A 109 -0.06 13.65 10.59
N SER A 110 0.67 14.72 10.34
CA SER A 110 1.67 15.27 11.27
C SER A 110 2.78 14.31 11.69
N VAL A 111 3.09 13.29 10.84
CA VAL A 111 4.24 12.41 11.04
C VAL A 111 5.41 12.89 10.19
N THR A 112 6.62 12.74 10.71
CA THR A 112 7.86 13.04 9.98
C THR A 112 8.45 11.76 9.37
N ASP A 113 9.41 11.90 8.48
CA ASP A 113 10.15 10.76 7.94
C ASP A 113 10.97 10.03 9.01
N ALA A 114 11.52 10.77 9.97
CA ALA A 114 12.22 10.20 11.12
C ALA A 114 11.28 9.37 12.03
N ASP A 115 10.05 9.85 12.23
CA ASP A 115 9.03 9.09 12.99
C ASP A 115 8.70 7.77 12.30
N ILE A 116 8.57 7.78 10.96
CA ILE A 116 8.28 6.55 10.19
C ILE A 116 9.44 5.56 10.34
N ASP A 117 10.68 6.00 10.23
CA ASP A 117 11.86 5.12 10.35
C ASP A 117 11.99 4.55 11.78
N GLU A 118 11.80 5.40 12.80
CA GLU A 118 11.85 4.99 14.21
C GLU A 118 10.78 3.95 14.52
N ILE A 119 9.53 4.24 14.21
CA ILE A 119 8.40 3.36 14.50
C ILE A 119 8.51 2.07 13.68
N ALA A 120 8.93 2.13 12.40
CA ALA A 120 9.14 0.94 11.60
C ALA A 120 10.24 0.03 12.20
N SER A 121 11.31 0.60 12.74
CA SER A 121 12.38 -0.16 13.38
C SER A 121 11.94 -0.83 14.69
N GLN A 122 10.99 -0.25 15.39
CA GLN A 122 10.43 -0.79 16.64
C GLN A 122 9.36 -1.85 16.35
N GLU A 123 8.33 -1.49 15.61
CA GLU A 123 7.14 -2.31 15.42
C GLU A 123 7.35 -3.48 14.44
N LEU A 124 8.14 -3.27 13.38
CA LEU A 124 8.32 -4.28 12.33
C LEU A 124 9.53 -5.19 12.55
N SER A 125 10.30 -5.01 13.62
CA SER A 125 11.55 -5.75 13.86
C SER A 125 11.37 -7.27 13.99
N GLY A 126 10.19 -7.72 14.39
CA GLY A 126 9.83 -9.15 14.51
C GLY A 126 9.32 -9.79 13.21
N LEU A 127 9.07 -8.99 12.16
CA LEU A 127 8.54 -9.48 10.89
C LEU A 127 9.66 -9.69 9.86
N PRO A 128 9.46 -10.60 8.88
CA PRO A 128 10.44 -10.86 7.81
C PRO A 128 10.47 -9.73 6.75
N TYR A 129 9.88 -8.58 7.03
CA TYR A 129 9.75 -7.47 6.11
C TYR A 129 11.07 -6.71 5.97
N LYS A 130 11.55 -6.61 4.73
CA LYS A 130 12.74 -5.80 4.40
C LYS A 130 12.31 -4.54 3.66
N GLY A 131 12.59 -3.41 4.27
CA GLY A 131 12.23 -2.11 3.72
C GLY A 131 13.19 -1.60 2.65
N THR A 132 12.63 -0.96 1.64
CA THR A 132 13.37 -0.18 0.64
C THR A 132 12.71 1.18 0.53
N ARG A 133 13.47 2.23 0.85
CA ARG A 133 13.03 3.60 0.64
C ARG A 133 13.23 3.95 -0.83
N GLY A 134 12.19 4.42 -1.49
CA GLY A 134 12.26 4.96 -2.85
C GLY A 134 13.00 6.30 -2.88
N THR A 135 13.21 6.81 -4.10
CA THR A 135 13.85 8.12 -4.30
C THR A 135 13.05 9.23 -3.63
N VAL A 136 13.70 10.04 -2.80
CA VAL A 136 13.10 11.24 -2.23
C VAL A 136 12.89 12.26 -3.34
N GLN A 137 11.67 12.76 -3.47
CA GLN A 137 11.28 13.76 -4.46
C GLN A 137 11.76 15.17 -4.03
N LYS A 138 11.66 16.15 -4.94
CA LYS A 138 12.07 17.53 -4.65
C LYS A 138 11.28 18.18 -3.52
N ASP A 139 10.05 17.77 -3.32
CA ASP A 139 9.16 18.22 -2.23
C ASP A 139 9.38 17.45 -0.91
N GLY A 140 10.36 16.55 -0.88
CA GLY A 140 10.65 15.70 0.27
C GLY A 140 9.76 14.46 0.38
N SER A 141 8.80 14.25 -0.51
CA SER A 141 7.97 13.04 -0.51
C SER A 141 8.76 11.81 -0.94
N PHE A 142 8.38 10.63 -0.43
CA PHE A 142 8.94 9.35 -0.83
C PHE A 142 7.95 8.20 -0.63
N VAL A 143 8.28 7.05 -1.17
CA VAL A 143 7.56 5.80 -0.93
C VAL A 143 8.49 4.84 -0.20
N LEU A 144 8.10 4.40 0.98
CA LEU A 144 8.72 3.27 1.67
C LEU A 144 7.94 2.01 1.27
N ARG A 145 8.65 1.01 0.75
CA ARG A 145 8.12 -0.34 0.52
C ARG A 145 8.89 -1.32 1.38
N SER A 146 8.16 -2.15 2.08
CA SER A 146 8.72 -3.24 2.87
C SER A 146 8.02 -4.52 2.47
N GLY A 147 8.78 -5.57 2.17
CA GLY A 147 8.23 -6.81 1.64
C GLY A 147 8.70 -8.04 2.40
N ASP A 148 7.78 -8.99 2.56
CA ASP A 148 8.07 -10.37 2.96
C ASP A 148 8.42 -11.17 1.70
N ALA A 149 9.71 -11.30 1.42
CA ALA A 149 10.19 -12.04 0.25
C ALA A 149 9.79 -13.52 0.29
N ALA A 150 9.67 -14.11 1.47
CA ALA A 150 9.31 -15.52 1.59
C ALA A 150 7.87 -15.78 1.15
N ASN A 151 6.92 -14.95 1.58
CA ASN A 151 5.49 -15.18 1.36
C ASN A 151 4.84 -14.19 0.37
N GLY A 152 5.56 -13.16 -0.08
CA GLY A 152 5.06 -12.16 -1.03
C GLY A 152 4.20 -11.06 -0.39
N GLY A 153 4.22 -10.93 0.93
CA GLY A 153 3.55 -9.84 1.65
C GLY A 153 4.21 -8.49 1.39
N GLN A 154 3.46 -7.41 1.50
CA GLN A 154 3.94 -6.05 1.27
C GLN A 154 3.31 -5.05 2.23
N LEU A 155 4.12 -4.12 2.71
CA LEU A 155 3.71 -2.87 3.34
C LEU A 155 4.20 -1.71 2.46
N GLN A 156 3.33 -0.75 2.18
CA GLN A 156 3.70 0.48 1.49
C GLN A 156 3.27 1.69 2.31
N VAL A 157 4.21 2.63 2.49
CA VAL A 157 3.95 3.95 3.07
C VAL A 157 4.29 5.00 2.02
N ASN A 158 3.33 5.85 1.69
CA ASN A 158 3.56 7.04 0.86
C ASN A 158 3.64 8.22 1.81
N TYR A 159 4.83 8.77 1.96
CA TYR A 159 5.10 9.92 2.82
C TYR A 159 4.97 11.23 2.07
N PHE A 160 4.30 12.18 2.68
CA PHE A 160 4.15 13.55 2.20
C PHE A 160 4.45 14.53 3.35
N PRO A 161 5.50 15.36 3.27
CA PRO A 161 5.91 16.27 4.35
C PRO A 161 4.82 17.27 4.74
N GLU A 162 4.08 17.74 3.72
CA GLU A 162 2.99 18.69 3.89
C GLU A 162 1.66 18.01 3.57
N GLY A 163 1.07 17.33 4.55
CA GLY A 163 -0.22 16.71 4.30
C GLY A 163 -0.44 15.40 5.02
N ARG A 164 -1.17 14.52 4.35
CA ARG A 164 -1.48 13.20 4.87
C ARG A 164 -0.61 12.13 4.23
N SER A 165 0.18 11.45 5.04
CA SER A 165 0.84 10.22 4.61
C SER A 165 -0.18 9.08 4.56
N SER A 166 0.01 8.14 3.63
CA SER A 166 -0.88 7.00 3.51
C SER A 166 -0.10 5.70 3.62
N LEU A 167 -0.73 4.68 4.18
CA LEU A 167 -0.17 3.35 4.25
C LEU A 167 -1.22 2.28 3.94
N HIS A 168 -0.77 1.18 3.39
CA HIS A 168 -1.56 -0.05 3.25
C HIS A 168 -0.64 -1.25 3.27
N TYR A 169 -1.19 -2.42 3.58
CA TYR A 169 -0.45 -3.68 3.59
C TYR A 169 -1.27 -4.82 3.02
N GLU A 170 -0.56 -5.80 2.47
CA GLU A 170 -1.14 -6.97 1.81
C GLU A 170 -0.35 -8.22 2.21
N SER A 171 -1.05 -9.34 2.35
CA SER A 171 -0.42 -10.61 2.72
C SER A 171 0.37 -11.30 1.61
N GLY A 172 0.18 -10.90 0.36
CA GLY A 172 0.49 -11.77 -0.77
C GLY A 172 -0.54 -12.91 -0.91
N CYS A 173 -0.33 -13.78 -1.90
CA CYS A 173 -1.17 -14.95 -2.13
C CYS A 173 -0.68 -16.13 -1.28
N ARG A 174 -1.53 -16.66 -0.40
CA ARG A 174 -1.18 -17.68 0.59
C ARG A 174 -2.15 -18.88 0.53
N PRO A 175 -1.70 -20.10 0.87
CA PRO A 175 -2.60 -21.22 1.05
C PRO A 175 -3.52 -20.96 2.26
N SER A 176 -4.66 -21.68 2.32
CA SER A 176 -5.48 -21.79 3.52
C SER A 176 -5.18 -23.11 4.23
N ASP A 177 -5.16 -23.08 5.56
CA ASP A 177 -5.08 -24.27 6.41
C ASP A 177 -6.46 -24.72 6.92
N GLY A 178 -7.51 -23.95 6.60
CA GLY A 178 -8.90 -24.23 7.00
C GLY A 178 -9.21 -23.95 8.46
N SER A 179 -8.28 -23.41 9.25
CA SER A 179 -8.47 -23.21 10.70
C SER A 179 -9.47 -22.10 11.05
N MET A 180 -9.83 -21.25 10.09
CA MET A 180 -10.86 -20.20 10.23
C MET A 180 -12.18 -20.54 9.51
N GLY A 181 -12.32 -21.77 8.97
CA GLY A 181 -13.52 -22.20 8.25
C GLY A 181 -13.56 -21.65 6.82
N ASP A 182 -14.77 -21.34 6.33
CA ASP A 182 -14.93 -20.79 4.98
C ASP A 182 -14.56 -19.29 4.97
N LEU A 183 -13.44 -18.99 4.33
CA LEU A 183 -12.95 -17.60 4.23
C LEU A 183 -13.83 -16.68 3.37
N ASN A 184 -14.79 -17.23 2.58
CA ASN A 184 -15.80 -16.38 1.93
C ASN A 184 -16.81 -15.80 2.93
N GLU A 185 -17.01 -16.51 4.04
CA GLU A 185 -17.93 -16.10 5.11
C GLU A 185 -17.19 -15.42 6.28
N TYR A 186 -15.86 -15.36 6.21
CA TYR A 186 -15.05 -14.75 7.25
C TYR A 186 -15.29 -13.24 7.33
N VAL A 187 -15.81 -12.83 8.47
CA VAL A 187 -16.03 -11.41 8.77
C VAL A 187 -14.80 -10.82 9.42
N LEU A 188 -14.12 -9.93 8.71
CA LEU A 188 -13.01 -9.17 9.26
C LEU A 188 -13.51 -8.22 10.38
N PRO A 189 -12.74 -8.02 11.45
CA PRO A 189 -13.04 -6.96 12.41
C PRO A 189 -13.15 -5.60 11.71
N SER A 190 -14.05 -4.74 12.17
CA SER A 190 -14.14 -3.36 11.66
C SER A 190 -12.87 -2.56 11.98
N THR A 191 -12.67 -1.45 11.29
CA THR A 191 -11.51 -0.59 11.55
C THR A 191 -11.52 -0.06 12.98
N GLU A 192 -12.68 0.27 13.51
CA GLU A 192 -12.86 0.74 14.89
C GLU A 192 -12.56 -0.36 15.93
N GLU A 193 -12.84 -1.63 15.59
CA GLU A 193 -12.46 -2.76 16.46
C GLU A 193 -10.94 -3.01 16.44
N VAL A 194 -10.28 -2.75 15.31
CA VAL A 194 -8.82 -2.89 15.19
C VAL A 194 -8.09 -1.73 15.86
N PHE A 195 -8.66 -0.53 15.81
CA PHE A 195 -8.07 0.71 16.33
C PHE A 195 -8.99 1.40 17.37
N PRO A 196 -9.32 0.74 18.49
CA PRO A 196 -10.34 1.22 19.43
C PRO A 196 -9.94 2.53 20.15
N ASP A 197 -8.63 2.83 20.23
CA ASP A 197 -8.10 3.99 20.93
C ASP A 197 -7.87 5.20 20.00
N LEU A 198 -8.18 5.05 18.70
CA LEU A 198 -8.00 6.10 17.71
C LEU A 198 -9.34 6.71 17.29
N VAL A 199 -9.31 7.97 16.91
CA VAL A 199 -10.44 8.61 16.25
C VAL A 199 -10.40 8.25 14.77
N VAL A 200 -11.20 7.25 14.38
CA VAL A 200 -11.30 6.78 12.99
C VAL A 200 -12.31 7.65 12.23
N TYR A 201 -11.96 8.09 11.03
CA TYR A 201 -12.84 8.90 10.19
C TYR A 201 -12.67 8.55 8.70
N PRO A 202 -13.71 8.72 7.86
CA PRO A 202 -13.58 8.53 6.42
C PRO A 202 -12.58 9.54 5.82
N ALA A 203 -11.52 9.05 5.17
CA ALA A 203 -10.48 9.92 4.61
C ALA A 203 -10.98 10.80 3.46
N PHE A 204 -12.06 10.38 2.80
CA PHE A 204 -12.67 11.09 1.68
C PHE A 204 -14.18 11.17 1.83
N ASP A 205 -14.74 12.28 1.42
CA ASP A 205 -16.18 12.43 1.23
C ASP A 205 -16.68 11.46 0.16
N LYS A 206 -17.73 10.70 0.46
CA LYS A 206 -18.21 9.61 -0.41
C LYS A 206 -18.77 10.12 -1.74
N ASP A 207 -19.34 11.33 -1.76
CA ASP A 207 -20.01 11.88 -2.92
C ASP A 207 -19.07 12.72 -3.79
N THR A 208 -18.28 13.60 -3.16
CA THR A 208 -17.38 14.51 -3.88
C THR A 208 -15.97 13.96 -4.11
N LYS A 209 -15.60 12.86 -3.41
CA LYS A 209 -14.25 12.28 -3.38
C LYS A 209 -13.17 13.27 -2.89
N LYS A 210 -13.56 14.37 -2.29
CA LYS A 210 -12.62 15.32 -1.69
C LYS A 210 -12.11 14.79 -0.36
N PRO A 211 -10.83 15.09 -0.01
CA PRO A 211 -10.29 14.74 1.29
C PRO A 211 -11.09 15.38 2.43
N ASN A 212 -11.49 14.57 3.40
CA ASN A 212 -12.02 15.07 4.66
C ASN A 212 -10.88 15.55 5.55
N PRO A 213 -11.01 16.70 6.22
CA PRO A 213 -10.04 17.09 7.24
C PRO A 213 -10.09 16.10 8.41
N PRO A 214 -8.96 15.89 9.13
CA PRO A 214 -9.00 15.15 10.38
C PRO A 214 -9.91 15.89 11.37
N PRO A 215 -10.66 15.17 12.22
CA PRO A 215 -11.43 15.80 13.29
C PRO A 215 -10.48 16.51 14.26
N SER A 216 -10.93 17.66 14.79
CA SER A 216 -10.16 18.37 15.81
C SER A 216 -10.09 17.53 17.07
N THR A 217 -8.87 17.25 17.53
CA THR A 217 -8.63 16.53 18.78
C THR A 217 -8.66 17.44 20.03
N ASP A 218 -9.13 18.68 19.88
CA ASP A 218 -9.30 19.59 21.02
C ASP A 218 -10.33 19.04 22.03
N THR A 219 -9.85 18.18 22.90
CA THR A 219 -10.52 17.75 24.12
C THR A 219 -10.50 18.88 25.15
N GLY A 220 -11.27 19.96 24.91
CA GLY A 220 -11.33 20.99 25.92
C GLY A 220 -11.81 22.34 25.43
N GLN A 221 -13.08 22.43 25.06
CA GLN A 221 -13.95 23.56 25.44
C GLN A 221 -15.37 23.27 24.91
N SER A 222 -16.19 22.66 25.74
CA SER A 222 -17.64 22.80 25.68
C SER A 222 -17.99 24.29 26.01
N GLY A 223 -17.63 25.17 25.06
CA GLY A 223 -18.00 26.57 25.08
C GLY A 223 -19.42 26.69 24.52
N GLN A 224 -20.34 26.97 25.40
CA GLN A 224 -21.72 27.39 25.19
C GLN A 224 -21.92 28.07 23.83
N SER A 225 -22.62 27.39 22.92
CA SER A 225 -23.29 28.05 21.81
C SER A 225 -24.29 29.02 22.35
N GLY A 226 -23.90 30.30 22.40
CA GLY A 226 -24.79 31.41 22.70
C GLY A 226 -25.96 31.40 21.72
N GLN A 227 -27.15 31.15 22.22
CA GLN A 227 -28.38 31.45 21.55
C GLN A 227 -28.41 32.97 21.28
N SER A 228 -28.20 33.35 20.03
CA SER A 228 -28.47 34.67 19.53
C SER A 228 -30.00 34.83 19.54
N ALA A 229 -30.48 35.53 20.54
CA ALA A 229 -31.87 35.97 20.61
C ALA A 229 -32.19 36.81 19.37
N GLN A 230 -33.11 36.34 18.58
CA GLN A 230 -33.74 37.03 17.49
C GLN A 230 -34.65 38.09 18.13
N SER A 231 -34.27 39.37 18.10
CA SER A 231 -35.13 40.49 18.48
C SER A 231 -36.03 40.83 17.28
N ASP A 232 -37.30 40.45 17.37
CA ASP A 232 -38.36 40.96 16.54
C ASP A 232 -38.54 42.46 16.85
N GLY A 233 -38.05 43.30 15.94
CA GLY A 233 -38.32 44.74 15.91
C GLY A 233 -39.50 45.02 15.00
N SER A 234 -40.69 44.96 15.56
CA SER A 234 -41.89 45.56 14.99
C SER A 234 -41.74 47.07 15.03
N GLY A 235 -41.61 47.72 13.88
CA GLY A 235 -41.64 49.19 13.73
C GLY A 235 -42.83 49.59 12.90
N ASP A 236 -43.88 50.08 13.60
CA ASP A 236 -45.01 50.79 13.04
C ASP A 236 -44.56 52.04 12.31
N GLU A 237 -45.05 52.22 11.10
CA GLU A 237 -45.05 53.51 10.38
C GLU A 237 -46.38 54.13 10.54
N PRO A 238 -46.49 55.41 10.99
CA PRO A 238 -47.68 56.24 10.75
C PRO A 238 -47.41 57.12 9.51
N GLY A 239 -48.39 57.08 8.62
CA GLY A 239 -48.44 58.00 7.51
C GLY A 239 -48.76 59.43 7.94
N GLU A 240 -48.35 60.37 7.08
CA GLU A 240 -48.98 61.67 6.97
C GLU A 240 -48.86 62.29 5.58
N ASP A 241 -50.01 62.73 5.13
CA ASP A 241 -50.35 63.59 4.03
C ASP A 241 -49.35 64.70 3.65
N GLN A 242 -49.16 64.94 2.40
CA GLN A 242 -49.59 66.13 1.59
C GLN A 242 -49.12 65.98 0.12
#